data_4784faeb8e18e95a5e7e9dfcb6ee6c26
#
_entry.id   4784faeb8e18e95a5e7e9dfcb6ee6c26
#
_cell.length_a   1.000
_cell.length_b   1.000
_cell.length_c   1.000
_cell.angle_alpha   90.00
_cell.angle_beta   90.00
_cell.angle_gamma   90.00
#
_symmetry.space_group_name_H-M   'P 1'
#
loop_
_entity.id
_entity.type
_entity.pdbx_description
1 polymer ?
#
loop_
_entity_poly.entity_id
_entity_poly.type
_entity_poly.pdbx_seq_one_letter_code
_entity_poly.pdbx_strand_id
1 'polypeptide(L)'
;NKAMGCDADWAPGCDKAALTRDATGVYTATFTLPAGDYEYKVAEGGSWDTAFGAGGAPGGANIAYSLKEQTEVTFYYNQATHRVWNTATAQMVTLPGSVQKALGCSDNWKPECLAPLMEPLGDGTYVYATTALPEGSYEVKVAIGGSWNENYGQDGAAGGANYQFATKANKLVTFTYD
;
A
#
# COMPACT_ATOMS: atom_id res chain seq x y z
N ASN A 1 -1.36 -20.12 1.76
CA ASN A 1 -0.12 -20.20 2.57
C ASN A 1 0.85 -21.29 2.10
N LYS A 2 0.38 -22.44 1.55
CA LYS A 2 1.26 -23.51 1.02
C LYS A 2 2.20 -22.99 -0.07
N ALA A 3 1.71 -22.18 -1.00
CA ALA A 3 2.54 -21.56 -2.04
C ALA A 3 3.65 -20.64 -1.48
N MET A 4 3.51 -20.18 -0.24
CA MET A 4 4.50 -19.38 0.50
C MET A 4 5.44 -20.26 1.35
N GLY A 5 5.29 -21.60 1.29
CA GLY A 5 6.10 -22.58 2.00
C GLY A 5 5.57 -22.99 3.38
N CYS A 6 4.33 -22.71 3.72
CA CYS A 6 3.67 -23.22 4.92
C CYS A 6 3.19 -24.66 4.74
N ASP A 7 2.97 -25.38 5.84
CA ASP A 7 2.52 -26.78 5.81
C ASP A 7 1.05 -26.90 5.36
N ALA A 8 0.24 -25.88 5.61
CA ALA A 8 -1.19 -25.83 5.24
C ALA A 8 -1.60 -24.48 4.69
N ASP A 9 -2.68 -24.46 3.92
CA ASP A 9 -3.38 -23.22 3.59
C ASP A 9 -4.24 -22.77 4.77
N TRP A 10 -4.55 -21.49 4.79
CA TRP A 10 -5.33 -20.84 5.86
C TRP A 10 -4.70 -21.00 7.26
N ALA A 11 -3.36 -20.99 7.32
CA ALA A 11 -2.56 -21.07 8.54
C ALA A 11 -2.11 -19.67 8.97
N PRO A 12 -2.88 -18.94 9.79
CA PRO A 12 -2.56 -17.55 10.16
C PRO A 12 -1.26 -17.43 10.99
N GLY A 13 -0.92 -18.47 11.75
CA GLY A 13 0.30 -18.52 12.57
C GLY A 13 1.56 -18.98 11.81
N CYS A 14 1.53 -19.09 10.48
CA CYS A 14 2.70 -19.50 9.71
C CYS A 14 3.66 -18.32 9.51
N ASP A 15 4.84 -18.36 10.12
CA ASP A 15 5.87 -17.32 10.04
C ASP A 15 6.34 -17.07 8.60
N LYS A 16 6.33 -18.10 7.74
CA LYS A 16 6.75 -17.97 6.34
C LYS A 16 5.80 -17.09 5.50
N ALA A 17 4.57 -16.91 5.95
CA ALA A 17 3.57 -16.03 5.32
C ALA A 17 3.39 -14.70 6.09
N ALA A 18 4.22 -14.43 7.08
CA ALA A 18 4.12 -13.21 7.88
C ALA A 18 4.58 -11.98 7.08
N LEU A 19 3.85 -10.89 7.24
CA LEU A 19 4.25 -9.58 6.74
C LEU A 19 5.12 -8.88 7.79
N THR A 20 6.13 -8.16 7.33
CA THR A 20 7.03 -7.37 8.19
C THR A 20 6.60 -5.92 8.18
N ARG A 21 6.46 -5.33 9.36
CA ARG A 21 6.15 -3.91 9.55
C ARG A 21 7.39 -3.06 9.31
N ASP A 22 7.29 -2.07 8.45
CA ASP A 22 8.34 -1.08 8.26
C ASP A 22 8.28 0.06 9.28
N ALA A 23 9.22 1.01 9.20
CA ALA A 23 9.27 2.18 10.09
C ALA A 23 8.07 3.13 9.90
N THR A 24 7.36 3.06 8.78
CA THR A 24 6.21 3.92 8.46
C THR A 24 4.88 3.33 8.93
N GLY A 25 4.88 2.07 9.38
CA GLY A 25 3.70 1.38 9.89
C GLY A 25 2.97 0.52 8.86
N VAL A 26 3.48 0.46 7.63
CA VAL A 26 2.97 -0.44 6.59
C VAL A 26 3.62 -1.81 6.74
N TYR A 27 2.82 -2.87 6.61
CA TYR A 27 3.30 -4.24 6.61
C TYR A 27 3.44 -4.73 5.17
N THR A 28 4.56 -5.38 4.87
CA THR A 28 4.83 -5.91 3.54
C THR A 28 5.47 -7.29 3.59
N ALA A 29 5.24 -8.09 2.55
CA ALA A 29 6.01 -9.30 2.25
C ALA A 29 5.94 -9.58 0.75
N THR A 30 7.03 -10.10 0.19
CA THR A 30 7.13 -10.46 -1.22
C THR A 30 7.35 -11.95 -1.36
N PHE A 31 6.60 -12.59 -2.25
CA PHE A 31 6.67 -14.01 -2.53
C PHE A 31 6.73 -14.27 -4.03
N THR A 32 7.54 -15.22 -4.46
CA THR A 32 7.49 -15.78 -5.81
C THR A 32 6.45 -16.89 -5.83
N LEU A 33 5.29 -16.63 -6.43
CA LEU A 33 4.16 -17.55 -6.46
C LEU A 33 4.00 -18.17 -7.84
N PRO A 34 3.70 -19.49 -7.95
CA PRO A 34 3.43 -20.13 -9.24
C PRO A 34 2.14 -19.63 -9.88
N ALA A 35 1.90 -19.98 -11.15
CA ALA A 35 0.59 -19.79 -11.78
C ALA A 35 -0.50 -20.49 -10.99
N GLY A 36 -1.68 -19.87 -10.87
CA GLY A 36 -2.81 -20.44 -10.14
C GLY A 36 -3.82 -19.39 -9.68
N ASP A 37 -4.92 -19.88 -9.11
CA ASP A 37 -5.96 -19.08 -8.49
C ASP A 37 -5.74 -19.04 -6.98
N TYR A 38 -5.79 -17.84 -6.41
CA TYR A 38 -5.48 -17.58 -5.01
C TYR A 38 -6.56 -16.77 -4.33
N GLU A 39 -6.70 -17.02 -3.04
CA GLU A 39 -7.47 -16.17 -2.13
C GLU A 39 -6.64 -15.83 -0.89
N TYR A 40 -6.83 -14.66 -0.34
CA TYR A 40 -6.16 -14.24 0.88
C TYR A 40 -6.99 -13.32 1.75
N LYS A 41 -6.58 -13.20 2.99
CA LYS A 41 -6.98 -12.24 4.02
C LYS A 41 -5.76 -11.91 4.87
N VAL A 42 -5.81 -10.83 5.60
CA VAL A 42 -4.87 -10.56 6.70
C VAL A 42 -5.44 -11.08 8.01
N ALA A 43 -4.59 -11.72 8.80
CA ALA A 43 -4.86 -12.09 10.20
C ALA A 43 -3.79 -11.43 11.09
N GLU A 44 -4.21 -10.74 12.14
CA GLU A 44 -3.30 -10.13 13.11
C GLU A 44 -3.02 -11.11 14.26
N GLY A 45 -1.81 -11.05 14.81
CA GLY A 45 -1.42 -11.86 15.98
C GLY A 45 -1.34 -13.37 15.71
N GLY A 46 -1.31 -13.80 14.45
CA GLY A 46 -1.17 -15.20 14.08
C GLY A 46 -2.41 -16.06 14.36
N SER A 47 -3.59 -15.47 14.56
CA SER A 47 -4.85 -16.16 14.77
C SER A 47 -5.97 -15.56 13.92
N TRP A 48 -7.13 -16.26 13.82
CA TRP A 48 -8.31 -15.75 13.13
C TRP A 48 -9.19 -14.84 14.01
N ASP A 49 -8.82 -14.56 15.24
CA ASP A 49 -9.60 -13.73 16.18
C ASP A 49 -9.74 -12.29 15.66
N THR A 50 -8.68 -11.80 15.00
CA THR A 50 -8.66 -10.50 14.33
C THR A 50 -8.21 -10.69 12.90
N ALA A 51 -9.14 -10.58 11.96
CA ALA A 51 -8.84 -10.75 10.54
C ALA A 51 -9.62 -9.75 9.67
N PHE A 52 -8.99 -9.31 8.58
CA PHE A 52 -9.55 -8.33 7.65
C PHE A 52 -9.49 -8.86 6.21
N GLY A 53 -10.57 -8.68 5.48
CA GLY A 53 -10.71 -9.09 4.10
C GLY A 53 -10.88 -7.91 3.14
N ALA A 54 -11.69 -8.12 2.12
CA ALA A 54 -11.96 -7.13 1.08
C ALA A 54 -12.40 -5.78 1.68
N GLY A 55 -11.81 -4.69 1.19
CA GLY A 55 -12.08 -3.33 1.65
C GLY A 55 -11.62 -3.01 3.08
N GLY A 56 -10.86 -3.89 3.74
CA GLY A 56 -10.48 -3.72 5.15
C GLY A 56 -11.58 -4.10 6.14
N ALA A 57 -12.61 -4.79 5.69
CA ALA A 57 -13.74 -5.17 6.55
C ALA A 57 -13.33 -6.23 7.58
N PRO A 58 -13.65 -6.06 8.88
CA PRO A 58 -13.45 -7.09 9.89
C PRO A 58 -14.22 -8.37 9.54
N GLY A 59 -13.53 -9.51 9.54
CA GLY A 59 -14.10 -10.77 9.09
C GLY A 59 -14.55 -10.81 7.63
N GLY A 60 -14.24 -9.77 6.83
CA GLY A 60 -14.71 -9.57 5.47
C GLY A 60 -14.40 -10.71 4.50
N ALA A 61 -14.95 -10.66 3.28
CA ALA A 61 -14.75 -11.67 2.24
C ALA A 61 -13.26 -11.84 1.89
N ASN A 62 -12.89 -13.03 1.46
CA ASN A 62 -11.57 -13.28 0.91
C ASN A 62 -11.34 -12.42 -0.35
N ILE A 63 -10.11 -12.05 -0.60
CA ILE A 63 -9.70 -11.32 -1.81
C ILE A 63 -9.10 -12.34 -2.78
N ALA A 64 -9.76 -12.50 -3.92
CA ALA A 64 -9.33 -13.43 -4.96
C ALA A 64 -8.45 -12.76 -6.01
N TYR A 65 -7.46 -13.49 -6.53
CA TYR A 65 -6.66 -13.10 -7.70
C TYR A 65 -6.09 -14.32 -8.41
N SER A 66 -5.68 -14.14 -9.66
CA SER A 66 -5.10 -15.21 -10.49
C SER A 66 -3.76 -14.80 -11.07
N LEU A 67 -2.84 -15.75 -11.13
CA LEU A 67 -1.54 -15.60 -11.81
C LEU A 67 -1.48 -16.54 -13.02
N LYS A 68 -1.13 -16.00 -14.20
CA LYS A 68 -1.00 -16.78 -15.43
C LYS A 68 0.33 -17.52 -15.54
N GLU A 69 1.34 -17.01 -14.82
CA GLU A 69 2.71 -17.54 -14.77
C GLU A 69 3.30 -17.30 -13.40
N GLN A 70 4.48 -17.88 -13.14
CA GLN A 70 5.20 -17.62 -11.91
C GLN A 70 5.54 -16.13 -11.81
N THR A 71 5.08 -15.49 -10.73
CA THR A 71 5.15 -14.04 -10.55
C THR A 71 5.64 -13.69 -9.14
N GLU A 72 6.46 -12.65 -9.05
CA GLU A 72 6.78 -12.02 -7.77
C GLU A 72 5.62 -11.11 -7.35
N VAL A 73 5.01 -11.40 -6.20
CA VAL A 73 3.85 -10.69 -5.68
C VAL A 73 4.19 -10.11 -4.32
N THR A 74 4.07 -8.78 -4.19
CA THR A 74 4.23 -8.07 -2.92
C THR A 74 2.86 -7.78 -2.34
N PHE A 75 2.66 -8.18 -1.09
CA PHE A 75 1.47 -7.86 -0.30
C PHE A 75 1.73 -6.64 0.56
N TYR A 76 0.72 -5.78 0.68
CA TYR A 76 0.71 -4.59 1.53
C TYR A 76 -0.46 -4.66 2.50
N TYR A 77 -0.25 -4.30 3.74
CA TYR A 77 -1.31 -4.14 4.73
C TYR A 77 -1.09 -2.85 5.52
N ASN A 78 -2.10 -2.00 5.55
CA ASN A 78 -2.13 -0.80 6.37
C ASN A 78 -2.99 -1.05 7.62
N GLN A 79 -2.36 -1.10 8.79
CA GLN A 79 -3.05 -1.39 10.04
C GLN A 79 -4.04 -0.28 10.45
N ALA A 80 -3.85 0.96 10.02
CA ALA A 80 -4.75 2.06 10.37
C ALA A 80 -6.09 2.02 9.62
N THR A 81 -6.08 1.53 8.38
CA THR A 81 -7.27 1.43 7.53
C THR A 81 -7.77 -0.01 7.39
N HIS A 82 -6.97 -0.98 7.84
CA HIS A 82 -7.15 -2.42 7.67
C HIS A 82 -7.23 -2.89 6.20
N ARG A 83 -6.84 -2.03 5.26
CA ARG A 83 -6.80 -2.42 3.85
C ARG A 83 -5.60 -3.31 3.56
N VAL A 84 -5.84 -4.34 2.78
CA VAL A 84 -4.82 -5.27 2.28
C VAL A 84 -4.97 -5.42 0.78
N TRP A 85 -3.86 -5.40 0.05
CA TRP A 85 -3.82 -5.63 -1.40
C TRP A 85 -2.48 -6.22 -1.82
N ASN A 86 -2.31 -6.53 -3.10
CA ASN A 86 -1.05 -7.02 -3.63
C ASN A 86 -0.78 -6.51 -5.06
N THR A 87 0.46 -6.67 -5.51
CA THR A 87 0.93 -6.20 -6.81
C THR A 87 0.34 -6.95 -8.02
N ALA A 88 -0.33 -8.08 -7.82
CA ALA A 88 -1.06 -8.77 -8.88
C ALA A 88 -2.41 -8.11 -9.20
N THR A 89 -2.97 -7.32 -8.26
CA THR A 89 -4.29 -6.68 -8.41
C THR A 89 -4.24 -5.16 -8.48
N ALA A 90 -3.20 -4.54 -7.92
CA ALA A 90 -3.05 -3.10 -7.88
C ALA A 90 -1.57 -2.69 -7.84
N GLN A 91 -1.22 -1.59 -8.46
CA GLN A 91 0.14 -1.07 -8.44
C GLN A 91 0.52 -0.52 -7.06
N MET A 92 1.82 -0.47 -6.75
CA MET A 92 2.34 0.34 -5.67
C MET A 92 2.34 1.80 -6.12
N VAL A 93 1.57 2.64 -5.46
CA VAL A 93 1.46 4.09 -5.75
C VAL A 93 1.84 4.88 -4.51
N THR A 94 2.79 5.81 -4.63
CA THR A 94 3.24 6.65 -3.52
C THR A 94 3.18 8.13 -3.88
N LEU A 95 3.25 9.01 -2.87
CA LEU A 95 3.26 10.47 -3.01
C LEU A 95 4.63 11.04 -2.56
N PRO A 96 5.70 10.88 -3.37
CA PRO A 96 6.96 11.55 -3.06
C PRO A 96 6.81 13.07 -3.17
N GLY A 97 7.35 13.76 -2.16
CA GLY A 97 7.23 15.21 -2.07
C GLY A 97 7.82 15.78 -0.80
N SER A 98 7.65 17.08 -0.61
CA SER A 98 8.09 17.77 0.62
C SER A 98 7.28 17.41 1.87
N VAL A 99 6.23 16.61 1.72
CA VAL A 99 5.38 16.07 2.80
C VAL A 99 6.03 14.91 3.56
N GLN A 100 6.96 14.20 2.95
CA GLN A 100 7.36 12.86 3.37
C GLN A 100 8.05 12.82 4.72
N LYS A 101 8.94 13.76 5.04
CA LYS A 101 9.56 13.85 6.38
C LYS A 101 8.51 14.03 7.47
N ALA A 102 7.50 14.86 7.22
CA ALA A 102 6.42 15.08 8.18
C ALA A 102 5.55 13.83 8.37
N LEU A 103 5.53 12.94 7.39
CA LEU A 103 4.77 11.68 7.41
C LEU A 103 5.58 10.49 7.95
N GLY A 104 6.88 10.66 8.26
CA GLY A 104 7.72 9.62 8.86
C GLY A 104 8.76 9.00 7.93
N CYS A 105 8.93 9.50 6.71
CA CYS A 105 10.04 9.08 5.85
C CYS A 105 11.38 9.63 6.35
N SER A 106 12.46 8.94 6.04
CA SER A 106 13.82 9.39 6.36
C SER A 106 14.20 10.68 5.64
N ASP A 107 13.66 10.90 4.43
CA ASP A 107 13.87 12.12 3.66
C ASP A 107 12.66 12.41 2.74
N ASN A 108 12.64 13.62 2.16
CA ASN A 108 11.68 14.00 1.14
C ASN A 108 12.09 13.47 -0.25
N TRP A 109 11.13 13.41 -1.17
CA TRP A 109 11.34 13.01 -2.57
C TRP A 109 11.88 11.57 -2.72
N LYS A 110 11.38 10.66 -1.86
CA LYS A 110 11.70 9.24 -1.82
C LYS A 110 10.51 8.41 -2.33
N PRO A 111 10.46 8.05 -3.62
CA PRO A 111 9.33 7.28 -4.17
C PRO A 111 9.16 5.90 -3.51
N GLU A 112 10.23 5.34 -2.95
CA GLU A 112 10.23 4.07 -2.23
C GLU A 112 9.66 4.13 -0.81
N CYS A 113 9.48 5.34 -0.24
CA CYS A 113 8.96 5.45 1.13
C CYS A 113 7.46 5.18 1.20
N LEU A 114 7.07 4.26 2.09
CA LEU A 114 5.69 3.80 2.23
C LEU A 114 4.82 4.66 3.15
N ALA A 115 5.35 5.70 3.81
CA ALA A 115 4.51 6.56 4.65
C ALA A 115 3.33 7.18 3.87
N PRO A 116 3.53 7.75 2.67
CA PRO A 116 2.44 8.21 1.83
C PRO A 116 2.03 7.17 0.77
N LEU A 117 1.97 5.88 1.13
CA LEU A 117 1.48 4.82 0.25
C LEU A 117 -0.02 5.01 0.01
N MET A 118 -0.42 5.11 -1.25
CA MET A 118 -1.83 5.24 -1.63
C MET A 118 -2.50 3.86 -1.68
N GLU A 119 -3.71 3.79 -1.16
CA GLU A 119 -4.50 2.56 -1.09
C GLU A 119 -5.44 2.45 -2.29
N PRO A 120 -5.47 1.31 -3.00
CA PRO A 120 -6.40 1.11 -4.10
C PRO A 120 -7.83 0.95 -3.58
N LEU A 121 -8.80 1.58 -4.27
CA LEU A 121 -10.23 1.45 -3.98
C LEU A 121 -10.89 0.31 -4.75
N GLY A 122 -10.22 -0.28 -5.74
CA GLY A 122 -10.71 -1.42 -6.54
C GLY A 122 -11.38 -1.03 -7.85
N ASP A 123 -11.55 0.27 -8.12
CA ASP A 123 -12.12 0.83 -9.34
C ASP A 123 -11.08 1.53 -10.24
N GLY A 124 -9.82 1.35 -9.95
CA GLY A 124 -8.70 2.04 -10.61
C GLY A 124 -8.19 3.25 -9.81
N THR A 125 -8.99 3.75 -8.87
CA THR A 125 -8.65 4.90 -8.04
C THR A 125 -7.78 4.50 -6.86
N TYR A 126 -6.84 5.36 -6.50
CA TYR A 126 -6.00 5.27 -5.30
C TYR A 126 -6.24 6.47 -4.40
N VAL A 127 -6.19 6.27 -3.10
CA VAL A 127 -6.39 7.31 -2.11
C VAL A 127 -5.32 7.29 -1.02
N TYR A 128 -4.89 8.47 -0.61
CA TYR A 128 -4.13 8.68 0.62
C TYR A 128 -4.73 9.85 1.39
N ALA A 129 -4.98 9.69 2.68
CA ALA A 129 -5.56 10.72 3.53
C ALA A 129 -4.77 10.85 4.83
N THR A 130 -4.54 12.08 5.27
CA THR A 130 -3.76 12.35 6.49
C THR A 130 -4.19 13.65 7.18
N THR A 131 -4.09 13.69 8.50
CA THR A 131 -4.16 14.90 9.33
C THR A 131 -2.80 15.27 9.92
N ALA A 132 -1.75 14.49 9.61
CA ALA A 132 -0.44 14.61 10.25
C ALA A 132 0.44 15.75 9.70
N LEU A 133 0.01 16.40 8.61
CA LEU A 133 0.81 17.49 8.04
C LEU A 133 0.73 18.75 8.93
N PRO A 134 1.87 19.32 9.30
CA PRO A 134 1.93 20.66 9.89
C PRO A 134 1.33 21.73 8.96
N GLU A 135 1.01 22.89 9.50
CA GLU A 135 0.69 24.06 8.68
C GLU A 135 1.87 24.41 7.77
N GLY A 136 1.59 24.56 6.47
CA GLY A 136 2.65 24.87 5.50
C GLY A 136 2.22 24.73 4.06
N SER A 137 3.15 25.06 3.17
CA SER A 137 3.05 24.83 1.72
C SER A 137 3.89 23.63 1.34
N TYR A 138 3.34 22.78 0.49
CA TYR A 138 3.92 21.49 0.12
C TYR A 138 3.84 21.26 -1.38
N GLU A 139 4.70 20.36 -1.84
CA GLU A 139 4.74 19.88 -3.21
C GLU A 139 4.78 18.36 -3.21
N VAL A 140 4.05 17.74 -4.14
CA VAL A 140 4.02 16.28 -4.31
C VAL A 140 3.99 15.91 -5.80
N LYS A 141 4.37 14.67 -6.07
CA LYS A 141 4.08 13.94 -7.30
C LYS A 141 3.49 12.58 -6.94
N VAL A 142 2.91 11.92 -7.92
CA VAL A 142 2.61 10.48 -7.85
C VAL A 142 3.80 9.73 -8.44
N ALA A 143 4.23 8.63 -7.80
CA ALA A 143 5.21 7.71 -8.34
C ALA A 143 4.69 6.27 -8.29
N ILE A 144 4.96 5.51 -9.35
CA ILE A 144 4.52 4.13 -9.51
C ILE A 144 5.70 3.19 -9.29
N GLY A 145 5.45 2.06 -8.59
CA GLY A 145 6.47 1.04 -8.37
C GLY A 145 7.66 1.46 -7.51
N GLY A 146 7.50 2.51 -6.68
CA GLY A 146 8.54 2.95 -5.75
C GLY A 146 9.78 3.55 -6.42
N SER A 147 9.66 4.06 -7.64
CA SER A 147 10.76 4.65 -8.39
C SER A 147 10.32 5.88 -9.19
N TRP A 148 11.28 6.64 -9.72
CA TRP A 148 11.00 7.78 -10.60
C TRP A 148 10.79 7.39 -12.07
N ASN A 149 10.89 6.11 -12.42
CA ASN A 149 10.75 5.64 -13.82
C ASN A 149 9.37 5.97 -14.39
N GLU A 150 8.34 5.86 -13.56
CA GLU A 150 6.98 6.26 -13.89
C GLU A 150 6.46 7.19 -12.80
N ASN A 151 6.22 8.45 -13.17
CA ASN A 151 5.72 9.46 -12.25
C ASN A 151 4.83 10.49 -12.96
N TYR A 152 3.92 11.07 -12.20
CA TYR A 152 2.93 12.02 -12.68
C TYR A 152 2.90 13.25 -11.77
N GLY A 153 2.76 14.41 -12.39
CA GLY A 153 2.67 15.69 -11.71
C GLY A 153 1.32 16.36 -11.92
N GLN A 154 1.34 17.68 -11.94
CA GLN A 154 0.14 18.49 -12.13
C GLN A 154 -0.61 18.08 -13.41
N ASP A 155 -1.93 18.03 -13.33
CA ASP A 155 -2.86 17.66 -14.41
C ASP A 155 -2.61 16.24 -14.98
N GLY A 156 -2.02 15.34 -14.20
CA GLY A 156 -1.71 13.97 -14.62
C GLY A 156 -0.59 13.88 -15.66
N ALA A 157 0.19 14.93 -15.85
CA ALA A 157 1.26 14.96 -16.83
C ALA A 157 2.42 14.04 -16.42
N ALA A 158 2.80 13.09 -17.31
CA ALA A 158 3.95 12.22 -17.10
C ALA A 158 5.24 13.04 -16.96
N GLY A 159 5.97 12.86 -15.87
CA GLY A 159 7.15 13.64 -15.52
C GLY A 159 6.87 15.13 -15.27
N GLY A 160 5.59 15.55 -15.22
CA GLY A 160 5.15 16.94 -15.15
C GLY A 160 5.59 17.71 -13.91
N ALA A 161 5.20 18.98 -13.82
CA ALA A 161 5.49 19.86 -12.68
C ALA A 161 4.92 19.28 -11.37
N ASN A 162 5.48 19.66 -10.24
CA ASN A 162 4.98 19.25 -8.94
C ASN A 162 3.58 19.84 -8.68
N TYR A 163 2.68 19.05 -8.12
CA TYR A 163 1.42 19.56 -7.60
C TYR A 163 1.67 20.30 -6.28
N GLN A 164 1.27 21.58 -6.23
CA GLN A 164 1.48 22.46 -5.08
C GLN A 164 0.18 22.65 -4.30
N PHE A 165 0.27 22.63 -2.98
CA PHE A 165 -0.86 22.90 -2.09
C PHE A 165 -0.40 23.49 -0.75
N ALA A 166 -1.34 24.05 -0.01
CA ALA A 166 -1.12 24.50 1.37
C ALA A 166 -2.17 23.91 2.30
N THR A 167 -1.78 23.65 3.53
CA THR A 167 -2.68 23.15 4.58
C THR A 167 -2.45 23.83 5.91
N LYS A 168 -3.43 23.69 6.81
CA LYS A 168 -3.36 24.06 8.22
C LYS A 168 -3.12 22.83 9.08
N ALA A 169 -2.52 23.02 10.25
CA ALA A 169 -2.31 21.94 11.21
C ALA A 169 -3.63 21.22 11.55
N ASN A 170 -3.56 19.87 11.64
CA ASN A 170 -4.70 18.99 11.96
C ASN A 170 -5.87 19.05 10.96
N LYS A 171 -5.67 19.59 9.76
CA LYS A 171 -6.65 19.49 8.68
C LYS A 171 -6.48 18.20 7.91
N LEU A 172 -7.60 17.56 7.61
CA LEU A 172 -7.61 16.41 6.70
C LEU A 172 -7.19 16.88 5.30
N VAL A 173 -6.17 16.27 4.77
CA VAL A 173 -5.73 16.38 3.38
C VAL A 173 -5.94 15.03 2.73
N THR A 174 -6.62 15.01 1.60
CA THR A 174 -6.87 13.77 0.82
C THR A 174 -6.28 13.94 -0.57
N PHE A 175 -5.53 12.95 -1.01
CA PHE A 175 -5.00 12.82 -2.35
C PHE A 175 -5.72 11.67 -3.05
N THR A 176 -6.09 11.88 -4.30
CA THR A 176 -6.66 10.86 -5.18
C THR A 176 -5.85 10.78 -6.46
N TYR A 177 -5.69 9.57 -6.98
CA TYR A 177 -5.04 9.27 -8.26
C TYR A 177 -5.86 8.21 -8.99
N ASP A 178 -6.15 8.41 -10.28
CA ASP A 178 -6.96 7.58 -11.16
C ASP A 178 -6.32 7.46 -12.57
#